data_559d8cccc3a3f96928b0efb0b0e0dee4
#
_entry.id   559d8cccc3a3f96928b0efb0b0e0dee4
#
_cell.length_a   1.000
_cell.length_b   1.000
_cell.length_c   1.000
_cell.angle_alpha   90.00
_cell.angle_beta   90.00
_cell.angle_gamma   90.00
#
_symmetry.space_group_name_H-M   'P 1'
#
loop_
_entity.id
_entity.type
_entity.pdbx_description
1 polymer ?
#
loop_
_entity_poly.entity_id
_entity_poly.type
_entity_poly.pdbx_seq_one_letter_code
_entity_poly.pdbx_strand_id
1 'polypeptide(L)'
;VLSVRININGSEYERKYSVPSPDDKETERLGALGVYEILSEYTNYTPPWGILTGVRPSKLMRSLIAGSGEDGARDYFENKLVVSSEKTSLAMEVARAEDRIISLSNDNSYSLYVSIPFCPTRCSYCSFVSHSIAQAKKLIPDYVRLLCKELELTSRIAYELGLKLETIYFGGGTPTSLSSEDLKAITDAVKANFDIKNAREY
;
A
#
# COMPACT_ATOMS: atom_id res chain seq x y z
N VAL A 1 13.12 -27.21 16.20
CA VAL A 1 11.69 -27.18 16.48
C VAL A 1 11.35 -25.80 16.98
N LEU A 2 10.36 -25.14 16.35
CA LEU A 2 9.77 -23.89 16.80
C LEU A 2 8.54 -24.23 17.67
N SER A 3 8.44 -23.63 18.85
CA SER A 3 7.27 -23.76 19.73
C SER A 3 6.63 -22.38 19.92
N VAL A 4 5.35 -22.29 19.61
CA VAL A 4 4.50 -21.10 19.85
C VAL A 4 3.60 -21.40 21.02
N ARG A 5 3.68 -20.59 22.09
CA ARG A 5 2.83 -20.73 23.29
C ARG A 5 2.07 -19.44 23.56
N ILE A 6 0.80 -19.56 23.84
CA ILE A 6 -0.08 -18.43 24.21
C ILE A 6 -0.86 -18.82 25.45
N ASN A 7 -0.86 -17.94 26.45
CA ASN A 7 -1.73 -18.07 27.61
C ASN A 7 -2.94 -17.15 27.44
N ILE A 8 -4.14 -17.73 27.47
CA ILE A 8 -5.40 -16.99 27.36
C ILE A 8 -6.26 -17.32 28.57
N ASN A 9 -6.51 -16.35 29.41
CA ASN A 9 -7.33 -16.50 30.61
C ASN A 9 -6.90 -17.66 31.54
N GLY A 10 -5.57 -17.90 31.65
CA GLY A 10 -5.02 -18.97 32.48
C GLY A 10 -4.88 -20.33 31.79
N SER A 11 -5.42 -20.48 30.58
CA SER A 11 -5.27 -21.70 29.77
C SER A 11 -4.07 -21.53 28.81
N GLU A 12 -3.18 -22.54 28.76
CA GLU A 12 -2.02 -22.54 27.90
C GLU A 12 -2.31 -23.33 26.61
N TYR A 13 -2.00 -22.72 25.48
CA TYR A 13 -2.09 -23.30 24.13
C TYR A 13 -0.72 -23.38 23.52
N GLU A 14 -0.38 -24.51 22.87
CA GLU A 14 0.92 -24.73 22.25
C GLU A 14 0.78 -25.26 20.81
N ARG A 15 1.63 -24.77 19.91
CA ARG A 15 1.87 -25.33 18.57
C ARG A 15 3.35 -25.57 18.37
N LYS A 16 3.70 -26.68 17.71
CA LYS A 16 5.09 -27.06 17.44
C LYS A 16 5.28 -27.32 15.95
N TYR A 17 6.32 -26.73 15.38
CA TYR A 17 6.65 -26.88 13.98
C TYR A 17 8.10 -27.38 13.83
N SER A 18 8.31 -28.27 12.85
CA SER A 18 9.64 -28.62 12.40
C SER A 18 10.16 -27.52 11.48
N VAL A 19 11.28 -26.91 11.82
CA VAL A 19 11.94 -25.91 10.98
C VAL A 19 13.08 -26.60 10.24
N PRO A 20 12.95 -26.83 8.92
CA PRO A 20 13.95 -27.60 8.17
C PRO A 20 15.28 -26.87 8.00
N SER A 21 15.30 -25.57 8.05
CA SER A 21 16.49 -24.70 7.98
C SER A 21 16.28 -23.48 8.87
N PRO A 22 17.33 -22.93 9.50
CA PRO A 22 17.23 -21.67 10.24
C PRO A 22 17.13 -20.48 9.25
N ASP A 23 16.03 -20.40 8.48
CA ASP A 23 15.66 -19.24 7.70
C ASP A 23 14.73 -18.37 8.56
N ASP A 24 15.13 -17.14 8.79
CA ASP A 24 14.36 -16.20 9.62
C ASP A 24 12.95 -15.97 9.09
N LYS A 25 12.77 -15.92 7.76
CA LYS A 25 11.45 -15.71 7.11
C LYS A 25 10.51 -16.89 7.33
N GLU A 26 11.00 -18.12 7.20
CA GLU A 26 10.19 -19.32 7.44
C GLU A 26 9.88 -19.49 8.93
N THR A 27 10.82 -19.14 9.79
CA THR A 27 10.62 -19.15 11.25
C THR A 27 9.53 -18.13 11.65
N GLU A 28 9.58 -16.92 11.08
CA GLU A 28 8.58 -15.87 11.28
C GLU A 28 7.19 -16.31 10.78
N ARG A 29 7.13 -16.89 9.58
CA ARG A 29 5.89 -17.43 9.00
C ARG A 29 5.26 -18.50 9.87
N LEU A 30 6.04 -19.47 10.34
CA LEU A 30 5.57 -20.55 11.21
C LEU A 30 5.14 -20.02 12.60
N GLY A 31 5.82 -18.99 13.10
CA GLY A 31 5.42 -18.28 14.31
C GLY A 31 4.04 -17.62 14.15
N ALA A 32 3.85 -16.89 13.05
CA ALA A 32 2.56 -16.28 12.72
C ALA A 32 1.45 -17.32 12.53
N LEU A 33 1.76 -18.45 11.86
CA LEU A 33 0.83 -19.56 11.70
C LEU A 33 0.38 -20.14 13.06
N GLY A 34 1.31 -20.35 13.98
CA GLY A 34 0.97 -20.87 15.31
C GLY A 34 0.07 -19.93 16.10
N VAL A 35 0.32 -18.62 16.02
CA VAL A 35 -0.58 -17.61 16.64
C VAL A 35 -1.96 -17.66 16.00
N TYR A 36 -2.00 -17.68 14.66
CA TYR A 36 -3.26 -17.74 13.90
C TYR A 36 -4.08 -18.97 14.25
N GLU A 37 -3.50 -20.16 14.28
CA GLU A 37 -4.20 -21.41 14.60
C GLU A 37 -4.77 -21.41 16.02
N ILE A 38 -3.96 -20.98 17.01
CA ILE A 38 -4.41 -20.91 18.41
C ILE A 38 -5.56 -19.93 18.56
N LEU A 39 -5.44 -18.72 17.98
CA LEU A 39 -6.48 -17.70 18.10
C LEU A 39 -7.74 -18.07 17.32
N SER A 40 -7.62 -18.68 16.15
CA SER A 40 -8.78 -19.15 15.38
C SER A 40 -9.54 -20.24 16.11
N GLU A 41 -8.85 -21.18 16.75
CA GLU A 41 -9.47 -22.21 17.59
C GLU A 41 -10.16 -21.60 18.79
N TYR A 42 -9.48 -20.71 19.53
CA TYR A 42 -10.01 -20.08 20.72
C TYR A 42 -11.26 -19.22 20.44
N THR A 43 -11.23 -18.45 19.36
CA THR A 43 -12.32 -17.51 19.01
C THR A 43 -13.42 -18.13 18.16
N ASN A 44 -13.20 -19.33 17.62
CA ASN A 44 -14.02 -19.96 16.59
C ASN A 44 -14.24 -19.03 15.36
N TYR A 45 -13.22 -18.24 15.05
CA TYR A 45 -13.21 -17.31 13.91
C TYR A 45 -11.93 -17.45 13.10
N THR A 46 -12.09 -17.65 11.80
CA THR A 46 -10.98 -17.81 10.84
C THR A 46 -10.88 -16.58 9.97
N PRO A 47 -9.89 -15.70 10.20
CA PRO A 47 -9.66 -14.54 9.33
C PRO A 47 -9.42 -14.96 7.87
N PRO A 48 -10.16 -14.41 6.89
CA PRO A 48 -10.10 -14.90 5.51
C PRO A 48 -8.80 -14.60 4.78
N TRP A 49 -7.98 -13.67 5.28
CA TRP A 49 -6.64 -13.37 4.76
C TRP A 49 -5.52 -14.18 5.44
N GLY A 50 -5.86 -15.13 6.32
CA GLY A 50 -4.89 -15.98 6.99
C GLY A 50 -3.84 -15.18 7.76
N ILE A 51 -2.58 -15.56 7.54
CA ILE A 51 -1.39 -14.89 8.13
C ILE A 51 -0.76 -13.87 7.18
N LEU A 52 -1.43 -13.54 6.07
CA LEU A 52 -0.92 -12.54 5.14
C LEU A 52 -0.75 -11.20 5.85
N THR A 53 0.46 -10.65 5.81
CA THR A 53 0.78 -9.30 6.28
C THR A 53 0.99 -8.34 5.11
N GLY A 54 0.67 -7.07 5.31
CA GLY A 54 0.83 -6.03 4.31
C GLY A 54 -0.50 -5.54 3.72
N VAL A 55 -0.40 -4.42 3.00
CA VAL A 55 -1.57 -3.67 2.50
C VAL A 55 -1.86 -3.89 1.02
N ARG A 56 -1.06 -4.69 0.33
CA ARG A 56 -1.18 -4.94 -1.12
C ARG A 56 -1.04 -6.41 -1.46
N PRO A 57 -2.06 -7.25 -1.19
CA PRO A 57 -2.03 -8.68 -1.54
C PRO A 57 -1.78 -8.94 -3.03
N SER A 58 -2.32 -8.11 -3.92
CA SER A 58 -2.14 -8.19 -5.37
C SER A 58 -0.68 -8.06 -5.79
N LYS A 59 0.11 -7.20 -5.13
CA LYS A 59 1.54 -7.06 -5.43
C LYS A 59 2.31 -8.34 -5.13
N LEU A 60 2.03 -9.01 -3.99
CA LEU A 60 2.63 -10.29 -3.65
C LEU A 60 2.16 -11.36 -4.65
N MET A 61 0.87 -11.40 -4.95
CA MET A 61 0.30 -12.34 -5.93
C MET A 61 0.99 -12.23 -7.29
N ARG A 62 1.16 -11.02 -7.82
CA ARG A 62 1.88 -10.78 -9.10
C ARG A 62 3.32 -11.28 -9.06
N SER A 63 4.04 -11.02 -7.97
CA SER A 63 5.42 -11.49 -7.80
C SER A 63 5.50 -13.02 -7.79
N LEU A 64 4.55 -13.68 -7.14
CA LEU A 64 4.49 -15.15 -7.10
C LEU A 64 4.09 -15.74 -8.45
N ILE A 65 3.13 -15.14 -9.14
CA ILE A 65 2.74 -15.57 -10.51
C ILE A 65 3.95 -15.48 -11.45
N ALA A 66 4.71 -14.41 -11.39
CA ALA A 66 5.91 -14.22 -12.20
C ALA A 66 7.01 -15.26 -11.90
N GLY A 67 7.12 -15.71 -10.64
CA GLY A 67 8.15 -16.65 -10.21
C GLY A 67 7.75 -18.13 -10.30
N SER A 68 6.49 -18.47 -10.04
CA SER A 68 6.02 -19.87 -9.91
C SER A 68 4.75 -20.20 -10.69
N GLY A 69 4.25 -19.27 -11.49
CA GLY A 69 2.97 -19.42 -12.20
C GLY A 69 1.75 -19.26 -11.29
N GLU A 70 0.57 -19.31 -11.91
CA GLU A 70 -0.70 -19.09 -11.17
C GLU A 70 -0.96 -20.20 -10.13
N ASP A 71 -0.68 -21.46 -10.48
CA ASP A 71 -0.89 -22.58 -9.56
C ASP A 71 0.03 -22.51 -8.35
N GLY A 72 1.32 -22.18 -8.56
CA GLY A 72 2.27 -21.99 -7.47
C GLY A 72 1.93 -20.78 -6.59
N ALA A 73 1.45 -19.69 -7.17
CA ALA A 73 0.98 -18.53 -6.44
C ALA A 73 -0.27 -18.85 -5.59
N ARG A 74 -1.21 -19.61 -6.14
CA ARG A 74 -2.40 -20.11 -5.44
C ARG A 74 -2.01 -21.01 -4.27
N ASP A 75 -1.15 -22.00 -4.51
CA ASP A 75 -0.67 -22.91 -3.48
C ASP A 75 -0.01 -22.14 -2.32
N TYR A 76 0.81 -21.14 -2.64
CA TYR A 76 1.46 -20.31 -1.63
C TYR A 76 0.45 -19.53 -0.79
N PHE A 77 -0.56 -18.91 -1.41
CA PHE A 77 -1.60 -18.17 -0.68
C PHE A 77 -2.45 -19.09 0.19
N GLU A 78 -2.94 -20.21 -0.35
CA GLU A 78 -3.87 -21.09 0.35
C GLU A 78 -3.15 -21.97 1.39
N ASN A 79 -1.98 -22.53 1.06
CA ASN A 79 -1.32 -23.52 1.92
C ASN A 79 -0.17 -22.96 2.77
N LYS A 80 0.50 -21.87 2.33
CA LYS A 80 1.58 -21.25 3.12
C LYS A 80 1.08 -20.08 3.97
N LEU A 81 0.16 -19.29 3.43
CA LEU A 81 -0.38 -18.12 4.12
C LEU A 81 -1.78 -18.35 4.69
N VAL A 82 -2.37 -19.52 4.48
CA VAL A 82 -3.74 -19.91 4.91
C VAL A 82 -4.81 -18.88 4.55
N VAL A 83 -4.67 -18.26 3.38
CA VAL A 83 -5.66 -17.36 2.81
C VAL A 83 -6.80 -18.19 2.24
N SER A 84 -8.05 -17.76 2.44
CA SER A 84 -9.20 -18.46 1.88
C SER A 84 -9.18 -18.47 0.35
N SER A 85 -9.74 -19.52 -0.28
CA SER A 85 -9.80 -19.64 -1.74
C SER A 85 -10.53 -18.47 -2.40
N GLU A 86 -11.54 -17.90 -1.71
CA GLU A 86 -12.24 -16.69 -2.17
C GLU A 86 -11.31 -15.48 -2.24
N LYS A 87 -10.53 -15.23 -1.18
CA LYS A 87 -9.58 -14.11 -1.13
C LYS A 87 -8.37 -14.33 -2.03
N THR A 88 -7.93 -15.57 -2.20
CA THR A 88 -6.90 -15.94 -3.17
C THR A 88 -7.37 -15.63 -4.60
N SER A 89 -8.59 -16.03 -4.96
CA SER A 89 -9.17 -15.73 -6.27
C SER A 89 -9.32 -14.22 -6.49
N LEU A 90 -9.80 -13.48 -5.50
CA LEU A 90 -9.86 -12.02 -5.56
C LEU A 90 -8.48 -11.39 -5.78
N ALA A 91 -7.45 -11.83 -5.05
CA ALA A 91 -6.09 -11.32 -5.21
C ALA A 91 -5.54 -11.60 -6.62
N MET A 92 -5.85 -12.77 -7.21
CA MET A 92 -5.47 -13.11 -8.58
C MET A 92 -6.18 -12.24 -9.62
N GLU A 93 -7.49 -12.01 -9.46
CA GLU A 93 -8.25 -11.14 -10.36
C GLU A 93 -7.72 -9.71 -10.36
N VAL A 94 -7.47 -9.16 -9.16
CA VAL A 94 -6.88 -7.83 -9.00
C VAL A 94 -5.48 -7.79 -9.60
N ALA A 95 -4.63 -8.79 -9.35
CA ALA A 95 -3.29 -8.89 -9.91
C ALA A 95 -3.30 -8.85 -11.44
N ARG A 96 -4.20 -9.61 -12.07
CA ARG A 96 -4.38 -9.62 -13.54
C ARG A 96 -4.89 -8.28 -14.09
N ALA A 97 -5.80 -7.61 -13.34
CA ALA A 97 -6.29 -6.30 -13.73
C ALA A 97 -5.19 -5.23 -13.65
N GLU A 98 -4.42 -5.24 -12.56
CA GLU A 98 -3.26 -4.35 -12.40
C GLU A 98 -2.19 -4.59 -13.47
N ASP A 99 -1.90 -5.84 -13.82
CA ASP A 99 -0.89 -6.19 -14.82
C ASP A 99 -1.19 -5.60 -16.20
N ARG A 100 -2.46 -5.60 -16.60
CA ARG A 100 -2.88 -4.98 -17.88
C ARG A 100 -2.58 -3.49 -17.92
N ILE A 101 -2.66 -2.81 -16.77
CA ILE A 101 -2.40 -1.37 -16.68
C ILE A 101 -0.89 -1.12 -16.57
N ILE A 102 -0.21 -1.89 -15.72
CA ILE A 102 1.23 -1.71 -15.45
C ILE A 102 2.07 -2.06 -16.68
N SER A 103 1.65 -3.08 -17.46
CA SER A 103 2.34 -3.45 -18.71
C SER A 103 2.35 -2.35 -19.79
N LEU A 104 1.50 -1.34 -19.64
CA LEU A 104 1.51 -0.16 -20.52
C LEU A 104 2.56 0.87 -20.12
N SER A 105 3.16 0.76 -18.94
CA SER A 105 4.22 1.65 -18.45
C SER A 105 5.58 1.24 -19.02
N ASN A 106 6.45 2.21 -19.21
CA ASN A 106 7.80 2.03 -19.73
C ASN A 106 8.81 2.53 -18.69
N ASP A 107 10.10 2.29 -18.93
CA ASP A 107 11.18 2.68 -18.01
C ASP A 107 11.26 4.20 -17.80
N ASN A 108 10.73 4.98 -18.75
CA ASN A 108 10.65 6.44 -18.65
C ASN A 108 9.28 6.95 -18.14
N SER A 109 8.39 6.06 -17.71
CA SER A 109 7.09 6.44 -17.14
C SER A 109 7.22 6.86 -15.68
N TYR A 110 6.46 7.88 -15.27
CA TYR A 110 6.35 8.26 -13.85
C TYR A 110 4.93 8.66 -13.45
N SER A 111 4.66 8.57 -12.16
CA SER A 111 3.44 9.04 -11.52
C SER A 111 3.76 10.24 -10.64
N LEU A 112 2.93 11.28 -10.71
CA LEU A 112 3.05 12.46 -9.86
C LEU A 112 2.14 12.31 -8.63
N TYR A 113 2.73 12.28 -7.46
CA TYR A 113 2.01 12.28 -6.19
C TYR A 113 2.11 13.67 -5.54
N VAL A 114 0.98 14.38 -5.50
CA VAL A 114 0.88 15.70 -4.87
C VAL A 114 0.38 15.50 -3.43
N SER A 115 1.27 15.63 -2.47
CA SER A 115 0.97 15.40 -1.06
C SER A 115 0.39 16.63 -0.41
N ILE A 116 -0.72 16.52 0.32
CA ILE A 116 -1.30 17.60 1.13
C ILE A 116 -1.31 17.13 2.59
N PRO A 117 -0.33 17.56 3.42
CA PRO A 117 -0.13 17.01 4.76
C PRO A 117 -1.02 17.63 5.84
N PHE A 118 -2.20 18.11 5.47
CA PHE A 118 -3.14 18.75 6.39
C PHE A 118 -4.39 17.92 6.56
N CYS A 119 -4.88 17.82 7.83
CA CYS A 119 -6.13 17.14 8.17
C CYS A 119 -6.97 17.98 9.12
N PRO A 120 -8.30 18.01 8.99
CA PRO A 120 -9.16 18.65 9.97
C PRO A 120 -9.12 17.90 11.33
N THR A 121 -9.03 16.56 11.27
CA THR A 121 -8.91 15.67 12.42
C THR A 121 -7.87 14.60 12.16
N ARG A 122 -7.34 13.95 13.20
CA ARG A 122 -6.43 12.82 13.05
C ARG A 122 -7.16 11.51 13.29
N CYS A 123 -7.19 10.62 12.30
CA CYS A 123 -7.72 9.27 12.44
C CYS A 123 -6.84 8.44 13.39
N SER A 124 -7.43 7.65 14.28
CA SER A 124 -6.71 6.85 15.28
C SER A 124 -5.75 5.82 14.69
N TYR A 125 -6.00 5.38 13.46
CA TYR A 125 -5.22 4.39 12.71
C TYR A 125 -4.25 5.00 11.69
N CYS A 126 -4.18 6.35 11.59
CA CYS A 126 -3.40 7.00 10.53
C CYS A 126 -1.90 6.96 10.82
N SER A 127 -1.14 6.38 9.88
CA SER A 127 0.32 6.34 9.89
C SER A 127 0.99 7.44 9.04
N PHE A 128 0.19 8.21 8.28
CA PHE A 128 0.73 9.29 7.46
C PHE A 128 1.23 10.47 8.30
N VAL A 129 2.27 11.11 7.80
CA VAL A 129 2.72 12.40 8.34
C VAL A 129 1.67 13.45 7.97
N SER A 130 0.94 13.93 8.98
CA SER A 130 -0.10 14.93 8.79
C SER A 130 -0.13 15.90 9.96
N HIS A 131 -0.49 17.14 9.67
CA HIS A 131 -0.65 18.22 10.63
C HIS A 131 -2.12 18.59 10.80
N SER A 132 -2.55 18.82 12.03
CA SER A 132 -3.89 19.37 12.29
C SER A 132 -3.98 20.78 11.72
N ILE A 133 -5.04 21.07 10.94
CA ILE A 133 -5.30 22.43 10.44
C ILE A 133 -5.39 23.44 11.56
N ALA A 134 -5.96 23.07 12.71
CA ALA A 134 -6.05 23.96 13.85
C ALA A 134 -4.69 24.48 14.31
N GLN A 135 -3.64 23.68 14.19
CA GLN A 135 -2.28 24.03 14.59
C GLN A 135 -1.46 24.63 13.43
N ALA A 136 -1.69 24.15 12.21
CA ALA A 136 -0.87 24.45 11.05
C ALA A 136 -1.47 25.46 10.07
N LYS A 137 -2.66 26.03 10.36
CA LYS A 137 -3.36 26.94 9.44
C LYS A 137 -2.48 28.07 8.91
N LYS A 138 -1.59 28.62 9.73
CA LYS A 138 -0.68 29.71 9.34
C LYS A 138 0.38 29.29 8.33
N LEU A 139 0.65 27.99 8.20
CA LEU A 139 1.66 27.44 7.28
C LEU A 139 1.10 27.15 5.89
N ILE A 140 -0.23 27.04 5.75
CA ILE A 140 -0.88 26.65 4.51
C ILE A 140 -0.50 27.57 3.33
N PRO A 141 -0.55 28.91 3.43
CA PRO A 141 -0.22 29.78 2.30
C PRO A 141 1.21 29.59 1.80
N ASP A 142 2.17 29.49 2.70
CA ASP A 142 3.58 29.26 2.34
C ASP A 142 3.78 27.85 1.77
N TYR A 143 3.09 26.85 2.32
CA TYR A 143 3.11 25.51 1.80
C TYR A 143 2.61 25.45 0.35
N VAL A 144 1.44 26.03 0.07
CA VAL A 144 0.87 26.07 -1.29
C VAL A 144 1.81 26.77 -2.27
N ARG A 145 2.36 27.90 -1.88
CA ARG A 145 3.34 28.66 -2.70
C ARG A 145 4.58 27.81 -3.01
N LEU A 146 5.13 27.13 -2.01
CA LEU A 146 6.33 26.28 -2.17
C LEU A 146 6.01 25.02 -2.99
N LEU A 147 4.85 24.40 -2.78
CA LEU A 147 4.40 23.26 -3.56
C LEU A 147 4.24 23.61 -5.05
N CYS A 148 3.65 24.77 -5.37
CA CYS A 148 3.56 25.23 -6.78
C CYS A 148 4.96 25.42 -7.40
N LYS A 149 5.92 25.94 -6.64
CA LYS A 149 7.31 26.08 -7.11
C LYS A 149 7.99 24.71 -7.27
N GLU A 150 7.76 23.78 -6.37
CA GLU A 150 8.26 22.40 -6.44
C GLU A 150 7.71 21.69 -7.67
N LEU A 151 6.41 21.83 -7.98
CA LEU A 151 5.78 21.29 -9.18
C LEU A 151 6.44 21.83 -10.46
N GLU A 152 6.71 23.14 -10.54
CA GLU A 152 7.43 23.75 -11.66
C GLU A 152 8.82 23.15 -11.83
N LEU A 153 9.60 23.01 -10.74
CA LEU A 153 10.95 22.45 -10.80
C LEU A 153 10.93 20.96 -11.16
N THR A 154 9.99 20.21 -10.59
CA THR A 154 9.82 18.78 -10.86
C THR A 154 9.51 18.54 -12.35
N SER A 155 8.64 19.35 -12.93
CA SER A 155 8.30 19.22 -14.35
C SER A 155 9.49 19.46 -15.27
N ARG A 156 10.35 20.46 -14.96
CA ARG A 156 11.57 20.71 -15.71
C ARG A 156 12.54 19.53 -15.64
N ILE A 157 12.77 18.99 -14.43
CA ILE A 157 13.63 17.83 -14.24
C ILE A 157 13.08 16.62 -15.01
N ALA A 158 11.78 16.36 -14.92
CA ALA A 158 11.14 15.28 -15.64
C ALA A 158 11.29 15.42 -17.15
N TYR A 159 11.16 16.65 -17.67
CA TYR A 159 11.38 16.95 -19.08
C TYR A 159 12.83 16.72 -19.51
N GLU A 160 13.81 17.22 -18.74
CA GLU A 160 15.24 17.03 -19.01
C GLU A 160 15.66 15.56 -19.03
N LEU A 161 15.02 14.74 -18.17
CA LEU A 161 15.24 13.29 -18.11
C LEU A 161 14.44 12.51 -19.15
N GLY A 162 13.61 13.15 -19.97
CA GLY A 162 12.77 12.50 -20.99
C GLY A 162 11.68 11.61 -20.38
N LEU A 163 11.23 11.93 -19.14
CA LEU A 163 10.21 11.16 -18.46
C LEU A 163 8.81 11.51 -18.98
N LYS A 164 7.91 10.53 -18.96
CA LYS A 164 6.51 10.65 -19.39
C LYS A 164 5.57 10.50 -18.21
N LEU A 165 4.74 11.52 -17.99
CA LEU A 165 3.71 11.49 -16.96
C LEU A 165 2.58 10.52 -17.34
N GLU A 166 2.24 9.60 -16.45
CA GLU A 166 1.16 8.65 -16.66
C GLU A 166 -0.04 8.86 -15.74
N THR A 167 0.22 9.17 -14.47
CA THR A 167 -0.86 9.37 -13.50
C THR A 167 -0.54 10.54 -12.56
N ILE A 168 -1.59 11.20 -12.09
CA ILE A 168 -1.49 12.25 -11.08
C ILE A 168 -2.42 11.88 -9.93
N TYR A 169 -1.91 11.92 -8.72
CA TYR A 169 -2.69 11.62 -7.53
C TYR A 169 -2.48 12.67 -6.45
N PHE A 170 -3.58 13.22 -5.96
CA PHE A 170 -3.59 14.11 -4.80
C PHE A 170 -3.92 13.32 -3.55
N GLY A 171 -3.03 13.33 -2.57
CA GLY A 171 -3.17 12.50 -1.39
C GLY A 171 -2.47 13.08 -0.16
N GLY A 172 -2.06 12.21 0.74
CA GLY A 172 -1.42 12.56 2.00
C GLY A 172 -2.41 12.60 3.16
N GLY A 173 -2.67 13.79 3.70
CA GLY A 173 -3.69 13.99 4.73
C GLY A 173 -5.10 14.03 4.13
N THR A 174 -5.68 15.22 4.05
CA THR A 174 -7.01 15.45 3.44
C THR A 174 -6.89 16.59 2.43
N PRO A 175 -6.69 16.33 1.13
CA PRO A 175 -6.53 17.39 0.13
C PRO A 175 -7.64 18.43 0.15
N THR A 176 -8.90 18.00 0.31
CA THR A 176 -10.08 18.87 0.40
C THR A 176 -10.17 19.68 1.70
N SER A 177 -9.18 19.59 2.57
CA SER A 177 -9.05 20.45 3.74
C SER A 177 -8.45 21.83 3.44
N LEU A 178 -7.87 21.99 2.24
CA LEU A 178 -7.46 23.29 1.71
C LEU A 178 -8.67 24.09 1.22
N SER A 179 -8.50 25.41 1.11
CA SER A 179 -9.52 26.26 0.48
C SER A 179 -9.66 25.95 -1.00
N SER A 180 -10.78 26.34 -1.61
CA SER A 180 -11.00 26.23 -3.06
C SER A 180 -9.96 27.00 -3.87
N GLU A 181 -9.52 28.15 -3.36
CA GLU A 181 -8.49 28.99 -3.96
C GLU A 181 -7.11 28.31 -3.93
N ASP A 182 -6.76 27.71 -2.79
CA ASP A 182 -5.50 26.98 -2.62
C ASP A 182 -5.45 25.73 -3.52
N LEU A 183 -6.53 24.94 -3.54
CA LEU A 183 -6.65 23.77 -4.42
C LEU A 183 -6.58 24.19 -5.90
N LYS A 184 -7.25 25.29 -6.24
CA LYS A 184 -7.21 25.83 -7.60
C LYS A 184 -5.78 26.24 -7.98
N ALA A 185 -5.04 26.91 -7.11
CA ALA A 185 -3.66 27.30 -7.36
C ALA A 185 -2.76 26.08 -7.65
N ILE A 186 -2.89 25.02 -6.85
CA ILE A 186 -2.12 23.80 -7.05
C ILE A 186 -2.52 23.09 -8.35
N THR A 187 -3.82 22.95 -8.64
CA THR A 187 -4.29 22.30 -9.86
C THR A 187 -3.93 23.09 -11.11
N ASP A 188 -3.96 24.41 -11.05
CA ASP A 188 -3.51 25.28 -12.16
C ASP A 188 -1.99 25.13 -12.37
N ALA A 189 -1.19 25.03 -11.31
CA ALA A 189 0.24 24.77 -11.41
C ALA A 189 0.53 23.42 -12.05
N VAL A 190 -0.22 22.37 -11.71
CA VAL A 190 -0.11 21.05 -12.36
C VAL A 190 -0.44 21.17 -13.85
N LYS A 191 -1.57 21.79 -14.19
CA LYS A 191 -2.00 21.97 -15.60
C LYS A 191 -1.05 22.80 -16.44
N ALA A 192 -0.38 23.79 -15.83
CA ALA A 192 0.54 24.66 -16.53
C ALA A 192 1.90 23.99 -16.81
N ASN A 193 2.33 23.08 -15.94
CA ASN A 193 3.68 22.52 -15.97
C ASN A 193 3.75 21.09 -16.50
N PHE A 194 2.66 20.32 -16.48
CA PHE A 194 2.67 18.93 -16.90
C PHE A 194 1.73 18.64 -18.06
N ASP A 195 2.11 17.70 -18.92
CA ASP A 195 1.23 17.22 -20.01
C ASP A 195 0.15 16.28 -19.47
N ILE A 196 -0.89 16.86 -18.93
CA ILE A 196 -2.03 16.13 -18.36
C ILE A 196 -2.91 15.45 -19.41
N LYS A 197 -2.83 15.87 -20.70
CA LYS A 197 -3.69 15.33 -21.76
C LYS A 197 -3.41 13.87 -22.07
N ASN A 198 -2.17 13.46 -21.86
CA ASN A 198 -1.71 12.08 -22.06
C ASN A 198 -1.64 11.27 -20.76
N ALA A 199 -2.02 11.86 -19.62
CA ALA A 199 -2.13 11.14 -18.38
C ALA A 199 -3.32 10.18 -18.43
N ARG A 200 -3.13 8.94 -17.96
CA ARG A 200 -4.18 7.92 -17.90
C ARG A 200 -5.16 8.15 -16.74
N GLU A 201 -4.69 8.82 -15.70
CA GLU A 201 -5.46 9.14 -14.50
C GLU A 201 -5.07 10.52 -13.97
N TYR A 202 -6.10 11.34 -13.68
CA TYR A 202 -5.95 12.67 -13.10
C TYR A 202 -7.19 13.04 -12.25
#